data_874c688a6bf2b4a4d41e507aeb8921e3
#
_entry.id   874c688a6bf2b4a4d41e507aeb8921e3
#
_cell.length_a   1.000
_cell.length_b   1.000
_cell.length_c   1.000
_cell.angle_alpha   90.00
_cell.angle_beta   90.00
_cell.angle_gamma   90.00
#
_symmetry.space_group_name_H-M   'P 1'
#
loop_
_entity.id
_entity.type
_entity.pdbx_description
1 polymer ?
#
loop_
_entity_poly.entity_id
_entity_poly.type
_entity_poly.pdbx_seq_one_letter_code
_entity_poly.pdbx_strand_id
1 'polypeptide(L)'
;MTLFDKVLFNNPRLAARLVFLSIAFFACAATAQQRPERNPFLSAEIYGVTHINPAKQNSIPYRIPLKTQRVDLESMVPVWGGPVNNATYASATPGYFWSVSTDRVALIDARKKKWKKVADIDLPGAKRRSLDALKKIVEYTYGDMKKAEGHLKSILGDSPGSILPAGIYALVSDKDIVYANAGTIVSAIGLVDRKNISKGLEVKAQFDTATIIPPTSVFGEKPRVGLVGMNMTYDGYVVIGALNGIAVIDTALTKGQFHSFDDENQMATNSLAVDKDGGIYVATGSKKPRMPGVMHKFVWTGKRISDDPKDGAWKAKYEGGDWPPAIKAGTGTGSTPTLMGFGDGEDRLVLITDGANRMKLVAFWRDAIPADARKIQGALSPRIADQKPVTAGVSEQRPWIQSEQTIIVSGYGAFVVNNLIEEGHPDRIIDVMTVGPVHQPPRGVEKIVWNDKENRFYSAWTRGDVVSVSMVPLASSGARAVFVNGYSERDGWEVTGLDWETGTTVSRTIFGHNNKGNGAYAILQFLEDGDMLFNSVIGPYRIPLE
;
A
#
# COMPACT_ATOMS: atom_id res chain seq x y z
N MET A 1 -14.22 -53.46 29.43
CA MET A 1 -13.75 -53.65 28.05
C MET A 1 -14.90 -54.22 27.24
N THR A 2 -15.51 -53.41 26.42
CA THR A 2 -16.66 -53.75 25.58
C THR A 2 -16.20 -54.45 24.30
N LEU A 3 -17.09 -55.20 23.66
CA LEU A 3 -16.81 -55.96 22.43
C LEU A 3 -16.15 -55.11 21.30
N PHE A 4 -16.21 -53.78 21.40
CA PHE A 4 -15.62 -52.81 20.46
C PHE A 4 -14.09 -52.72 20.59
N ASP A 5 -13.53 -52.87 21.79
CA ASP A 5 -12.09 -52.79 22.02
C ASP A 5 -11.31 -53.98 21.45
N LYS A 6 -11.96 -55.14 21.35
CA LYS A 6 -11.30 -56.36 20.84
C LYS A 6 -11.17 -56.42 19.32
N VAL A 7 -11.97 -55.62 18.57
CA VAL A 7 -11.93 -55.62 17.10
C VAL A 7 -10.84 -54.67 16.55
N LEU A 8 -10.48 -53.63 17.29
CA LEU A 8 -9.46 -52.66 16.87
C LEU A 8 -8.02 -53.11 17.06
N PHE A 9 -7.77 -54.01 18.04
CA PHE A 9 -6.40 -54.46 18.32
C PHE A 9 -5.91 -55.62 17.44
N ASN A 10 -6.81 -56.28 16.70
CA ASN A 10 -6.44 -57.47 15.91
C ASN A 10 -6.36 -57.23 14.40
N ASN A 11 -6.48 -56.00 13.91
CA ASN A 11 -6.38 -55.77 12.46
C ASN A 11 -5.72 -54.41 12.10
N PRO A 12 -4.38 -54.37 12.04
CA PRO A 12 -3.64 -53.12 11.80
C PRO A 12 -3.95 -52.45 10.44
N ARG A 13 -4.53 -53.21 9.50
CA ARG A 13 -4.95 -52.65 8.20
C ARG A 13 -6.27 -51.88 8.26
N LEU A 14 -7.13 -52.16 9.25
CA LEU A 14 -8.38 -51.41 9.46
C LEU A 14 -8.11 -50.08 10.18
N ALA A 15 -7.18 -50.07 11.14
CA ALA A 15 -6.75 -48.86 11.83
C ALA A 15 -6.06 -47.87 10.88
N ALA A 16 -5.22 -48.35 9.95
CA ALA A 16 -4.59 -47.54 8.94
C ALA A 16 -5.60 -46.92 7.93
N ARG A 17 -6.67 -47.65 7.59
CA ARG A 17 -7.70 -47.10 6.70
C ARG A 17 -8.61 -46.07 7.39
N LEU A 18 -8.89 -46.20 8.67
CA LEU A 18 -9.67 -45.19 9.42
C LEU A 18 -8.87 -43.92 9.70
N VAL A 19 -7.55 -44.03 9.92
CA VAL A 19 -6.66 -42.86 10.05
C VAL A 19 -6.49 -42.16 8.70
N PHE A 20 -6.39 -42.88 7.59
CA PHE A 20 -6.34 -42.29 6.25
C PHE A 20 -7.68 -41.65 5.81
N LEU A 21 -8.84 -42.19 6.24
CA LEU A 21 -10.13 -41.54 5.96
C LEU A 21 -10.35 -40.28 6.80
N SER A 22 -9.76 -40.16 8.00
CA SER A 22 -9.86 -38.97 8.83
C SER A 22 -8.95 -37.83 8.33
N ILE A 23 -7.86 -38.13 7.62
CA ILE A 23 -6.94 -37.14 7.03
C ILE A 23 -7.44 -36.67 5.64
N ALA A 24 -8.24 -37.47 4.94
CA ALA A 24 -8.78 -37.12 3.62
C ALA A 24 -9.98 -36.15 3.68
N PHE A 25 -10.56 -35.88 4.84
CA PHE A 25 -11.72 -34.96 4.98
C PHE A 25 -11.36 -33.56 5.41
N PHE A 26 -10.05 -33.19 5.56
CA PHE A 26 -9.60 -31.81 5.81
C PHE A 26 -8.92 -31.16 4.62
N ALA A 27 -8.96 -31.75 3.45
CA ALA A 27 -8.77 -31.01 2.20
C ALA A 27 -10.10 -30.30 1.87
N CYS A 28 -10.51 -29.37 2.75
CA CYS A 28 -11.47 -28.35 2.40
C CYS A 28 -10.88 -27.63 1.22
N ALA A 29 -11.49 -27.76 0.05
CA ALA A 29 -11.17 -26.92 -1.09
C ALA A 29 -11.26 -25.49 -0.58
N ALA A 30 -10.11 -24.87 -0.34
CA ALA A 30 -10.06 -23.44 -0.18
C ALA A 30 -10.60 -22.87 -1.51
N THR A 31 -11.87 -22.55 -1.54
CA THR A 31 -12.45 -21.78 -2.64
C THR A 31 -11.57 -20.56 -2.74
N ALA A 32 -10.91 -20.41 -3.89
CA ALA A 32 -10.06 -19.26 -4.12
C ALA A 32 -10.93 -18.03 -3.87
N GLN A 33 -10.65 -17.30 -2.80
CA GLN A 33 -11.42 -16.12 -2.44
C GLN A 33 -11.42 -15.16 -3.60
N GLN A 34 -12.58 -14.59 -3.92
CA GLN A 34 -12.74 -13.74 -5.08
C GLN A 34 -11.94 -12.44 -4.89
N ARG A 35 -11.32 -12.02 -5.97
CA ARG A 35 -10.67 -10.72 -6.07
C ARG A 35 -11.72 -9.66 -6.40
N PRO A 36 -11.43 -8.36 -6.15
CA PRO A 36 -12.30 -7.30 -6.60
C PRO A 36 -12.48 -7.39 -8.12
N GLU A 37 -13.66 -7.07 -8.58
CA GLU A 37 -13.96 -6.97 -10.00
C GLU A 37 -13.00 -5.98 -10.68
N ARG A 38 -12.56 -6.30 -11.91
CA ARG A 38 -11.72 -5.40 -12.70
C ARG A 38 -12.45 -4.08 -12.94
N ASN A 39 -11.79 -2.96 -12.65
CA ASN A 39 -12.28 -1.65 -13.07
C ASN A 39 -12.05 -1.47 -14.58
N PRO A 40 -13.11 -1.31 -15.40
CA PRO A 40 -12.98 -1.27 -16.85
C PRO A 40 -12.29 -0.01 -17.37
N PHE A 41 -12.20 1.04 -16.56
CA PHE A 41 -11.58 2.31 -16.91
C PHE A 41 -10.10 2.40 -16.54
N LEU A 42 -9.54 1.38 -15.87
CA LEU A 42 -8.11 1.26 -15.64
C LEU A 42 -7.42 0.43 -16.73
N SER A 43 -6.17 0.75 -17.01
CA SER A 43 -5.33 0.08 -18.03
C SER A 43 -5.23 -1.43 -17.82
N ALA A 44 -5.18 -1.87 -16.56
CA ALA A 44 -5.09 -3.27 -16.18
C ALA A 44 -5.76 -3.53 -14.83
N GLU A 45 -6.07 -4.78 -14.55
CA GLU A 45 -6.55 -5.24 -13.24
C GLU A 45 -5.45 -5.10 -12.17
N ILE A 46 -4.22 -5.47 -12.56
CA ILE A 46 -3.03 -5.43 -11.73
C ILE A 46 -2.16 -4.26 -12.19
N TYR A 47 -1.76 -3.38 -11.27
CA TYR A 47 -0.91 -2.21 -11.55
C TYR A 47 -1.56 -1.10 -12.41
N GLY A 48 -2.88 -1.06 -12.54
CA GLY A 48 -3.57 0.08 -13.15
C GLY A 48 -3.66 1.31 -12.26
N VAL A 49 -3.47 1.13 -10.95
CA VAL A 49 -3.55 2.17 -9.91
C VAL A 49 -2.59 1.84 -8.77
N THR A 50 -2.16 2.86 -8.01
CA THR A 50 -1.35 2.69 -6.79
C THR A 50 -2.00 1.68 -5.84
N HIS A 51 -1.21 0.82 -5.19
CA HIS A 51 -1.65 -0.31 -4.35
C HIS A 51 -2.38 -1.42 -5.12
N ILE A 52 -1.95 -1.69 -6.35
CA ILE A 52 -2.31 -2.81 -7.22
C ILE A 52 -3.69 -2.67 -7.87
N ASN A 53 -4.75 -2.41 -7.08
CA ASN A 53 -6.13 -2.32 -7.55
C ASN A 53 -6.93 -1.26 -6.77
N PRO A 54 -8.14 -0.88 -7.20
CA PRO A 54 -8.96 0.13 -6.51
C PRO A 54 -9.29 -0.20 -5.05
N ALA A 55 -9.36 -1.48 -4.68
CA ALA A 55 -9.59 -1.96 -3.31
C ALA A 55 -8.35 -1.89 -2.41
N LYS A 56 -7.17 -1.53 -2.96
CA LYS A 56 -5.89 -1.33 -2.26
C LYS A 56 -5.33 -2.58 -1.58
N GLN A 57 -5.54 -3.76 -2.16
CA GLN A 57 -5.20 -5.04 -1.51
C GLN A 57 -3.72 -5.36 -1.46
N ASN A 58 -2.88 -4.80 -2.33
CA ASN A 58 -1.46 -5.16 -2.47
C ASN A 58 -1.23 -6.67 -2.60
N SER A 59 -2.06 -7.34 -3.39
CA SER A 59 -1.95 -8.76 -3.68
C SER A 59 -2.09 -9.06 -5.17
N ILE A 60 -1.32 -10.05 -5.63
CA ILE A 60 -1.26 -10.50 -7.03
C ILE A 60 -1.44 -12.02 -7.13
N PRO A 61 -1.89 -12.54 -8.27
CA PRO A 61 -2.05 -13.99 -8.47
C PRO A 61 -0.80 -14.68 -9.01
N TYR A 62 0.29 -13.97 -9.31
CA TYR A 62 1.44 -14.49 -10.03
C TYR A 62 2.22 -15.53 -9.23
N ARG A 63 2.83 -16.49 -9.92
CA ARG A 63 3.79 -17.43 -9.33
C ARG A 63 5.16 -16.77 -9.28
N ILE A 64 5.74 -16.69 -8.07
CA ILE A 64 7.04 -16.10 -7.84
C ILE A 64 8.01 -17.21 -7.42
N PRO A 65 9.18 -17.34 -8.05
CA PRO A 65 10.20 -18.27 -7.62
C PRO A 65 10.66 -17.98 -6.18
N LEU A 66 10.66 -19.01 -5.33
CA LEU A 66 10.99 -18.88 -3.92
C LEU A 66 12.39 -19.45 -3.66
N LYS A 67 13.43 -18.61 -3.81
CA LYS A 67 14.82 -18.98 -3.52
C LYS A 67 15.56 -17.84 -2.84
N THR A 68 16.69 -18.16 -2.22
CA THR A 68 17.61 -17.17 -1.69
C THR A 68 18.73 -16.91 -2.71
N GLN A 69 18.92 -15.63 -3.04
CA GLN A 69 19.96 -15.18 -3.96
C GLN A 69 20.54 -13.83 -3.53
N ARG A 70 21.76 -13.54 -3.99
CA ARG A 70 22.36 -12.22 -3.92
C ARG A 70 22.28 -11.55 -5.28
N VAL A 71 21.94 -10.27 -5.30
CA VAL A 71 21.81 -9.46 -6.51
C VAL A 71 22.68 -8.23 -6.37
N ASP A 72 23.60 -8.06 -7.28
CA ASP A 72 24.44 -6.88 -7.35
C ASP A 72 23.74 -5.77 -8.12
N LEU A 73 23.04 -4.89 -7.41
CA LEU A 73 22.38 -3.71 -8.00
C LEU A 73 23.39 -2.69 -8.55
N GLU A 74 24.67 -2.76 -8.19
CA GLU A 74 25.68 -1.84 -8.72
C GLU A 74 26.04 -2.15 -10.17
N SER A 75 26.07 -3.43 -10.53
CA SER A 75 26.28 -3.87 -11.90
C SER A 75 25.03 -3.72 -12.79
N MET A 76 23.85 -3.52 -12.20
CA MET A 76 22.60 -3.37 -12.92
C MET A 76 22.34 -1.91 -13.29
N VAL A 77 21.81 -1.71 -14.49
CA VAL A 77 21.36 -0.39 -14.95
C VAL A 77 19.87 -0.25 -14.70
N PRO A 78 19.42 0.68 -13.83
CA PRO A 78 18.02 0.94 -13.64
C PRO A 78 17.41 1.54 -14.90
N VAL A 79 16.11 1.30 -15.10
CA VAL A 79 15.36 2.07 -16.08
C VAL A 79 14.96 3.37 -15.42
N TRP A 80 15.74 4.42 -15.65
CA TRP A 80 15.58 5.67 -14.95
C TRP A 80 14.24 6.36 -15.27
N GLY A 81 13.30 6.25 -14.34
CA GLY A 81 11.96 6.85 -14.40
C GLY A 81 11.77 8.08 -13.51
N GLY A 82 12.80 8.50 -12.79
CA GLY A 82 12.75 9.63 -11.86
C GLY A 82 12.99 9.25 -10.39
N PRO A 83 13.07 10.24 -9.50
CA PRO A 83 13.35 10.01 -8.08
C PRO A 83 12.17 9.45 -7.32
N VAL A 84 12.47 8.68 -6.27
CA VAL A 84 11.49 8.09 -5.37
C VAL A 84 10.35 7.50 -6.19
N ASN A 85 10.69 6.50 -7.01
CA ASN A 85 9.72 5.88 -7.90
C ASN A 85 8.73 5.06 -7.07
N ASN A 86 7.56 5.63 -6.87
CA ASN A 86 6.52 5.07 -6.01
C ASN A 86 5.94 3.78 -6.57
N ALA A 87 5.67 3.73 -7.87
CA ALA A 87 5.17 2.54 -8.53
C ALA A 87 5.40 2.58 -10.04
N THR A 88 5.46 1.39 -10.60
CA THR A 88 5.39 1.17 -12.04
C THR A 88 4.00 0.65 -12.38
N TYR A 89 3.35 1.27 -13.36
CA TYR A 89 1.97 0.97 -13.73
C TYR A 89 1.92 0.24 -15.08
N ALA A 90 1.02 -0.72 -15.21
CA ALA A 90 0.77 -1.38 -16.46
C ALA A 90 0.19 -0.41 -17.50
N SER A 91 0.76 -0.37 -18.69
CA SER A 91 0.18 0.35 -19.83
C SER A 91 -1.01 -0.43 -20.41
N ALA A 92 -1.99 0.27 -20.96
CA ALA A 92 -3.03 -0.36 -21.78
C ALA A 92 -2.47 -0.96 -23.08
N THR A 93 -1.25 -0.57 -23.46
CA THR A 93 -0.51 -1.15 -24.58
C THR A 93 0.37 -2.31 -24.07
N PRO A 94 0.12 -3.57 -24.48
CA PRO A 94 0.88 -4.72 -24.00
C PRO A 94 2.39 -4.58 -24.19
N GLY A 95 3.15 -4.97 -23.15
CA GLY A 95 4.60 -4.93 -23.17
C GLY A 95 5.21 -3.56 -22.85
N TYR A 96 4.39 -2.59 -22.42
CA TYR A 96 4.84 -1.31 -21.93
C TYR A 96 4.41 -1.09 -20.48
N PHE A 97 5.19 -0.27 -19.75
CA PHE A 97 4.87 0.19 -18.40
C PHE A 97 5.06 1.70 -18.30
N TRP A 98 4.28 2.30 -17.44
CA TRP A 98 4.46 3.69 -17.01
C TRP A 98 5.20 3.72 -15.68
N SER A 99 6.20 4.57 -15.57
CA SER A 99 6.88 4.87 -14.30
C SER A 99 6.52 6.28 -13.88
N VAL A 100 5.95 6.42 -12.70
CA VAL A 100 5.58 7.72 -12.13
C VAL A 100 6.47 7.99 -10.92
N SER A 101 7.18 9.11 -10.94
CA SER A 101 8.03 9.57 -9.86
C SER A 101 7.60 10.94 -9.34
N THR A 102 8.33 11.46 -8.37
CA THR A 102 8.03 12.77 -7.77
C THR A 102 8.29 13.95 -8.71
N ASP A 103 8.95 13.76 -9.86
CA ASP A 103 9.28 14.86 -10.77
C ASP A 103 8.98 14.60 -12.24
N ARG A 104 8.63 13.38 -12.63
CA ARG A 104 8.37 13.02 -14.04
C ARG A 104 7.51 11.77 -14.20
N VAL A 105 7.01 11.61 -15.42
CA VAL A 105 6.37 10.40 -15.90
C VAL A 105 7.19 9.85 -17.07
N ALA A 106 7.45 8.56 -17.10
CA ALA A 106 8.20 7.89 -18.15
C ALA A 106 7.44 6.68 -18.71
N LEU A 107 7.58 6.44 -20.01
CA LEU A 107 7.13 5.22 -20.67
C LEU A 107 8.29 4.27 -20.87
N ILE A 108 8.11 3.01 -20.50
CA ILE A 108 9.12 1.95 -20.53
C ILE A 108 8.69 0.87 -21.51
N ASP A 109 9.57 0.51 -22.43
CA ASP A 109 9.44 -0.68 -23.28
C ASP A 109 9.97 -1.89 -22.52
N ALA A 110 9.09 -2.79 -22.15
CA ALA A 110 9.35 -4.02 -21.40
C ALA A 110 9.21 -5.29 -22.24
N ARG A 111 9.05 -5.19 -23.57
CA ARG A 111 8.87 -6.34 -24.48
C ARG A 111 10.08 -7.27 -24.54
N LYS A 112 11.24 -6.81 -24.06
CA LYS A 112 12.47 -7.62 -23.93
C LYS A 112 12.91 -7.66 -22.48
N LYS A 113 13.66 -8.68 -22.07
CA LYS A 113 14.23 -8.78 -20.70
C LYS A 113 15.03 -7.52 -20.30
N LYS A 114 15.75 -6.90 -21.24
CA LYS A 114 16.42 -5.60 -21.01
C LYS A 114 15.44 -4.47 -21.35
N TRP A 115 14.85 -3.92 -20.33
CA TRP A 115 13.92 -2.79 -20.41
C TRP A 115 14.59 -1.51 -20.90
N LYS A 116 13.82 -0.66 -21.56
CA LYS A 116 14.31 0.62 -22.05
C LYS A 116 13.29 1.71 -21.82
N LYS A 117 13.74 2.86 -21.34
CA LYS A 117 12.94 4.08 -21.36
C LYS A 117 12.73 4.52 -22.81
N VAL A 118 11.48 4.70 -23.20
CA VAL A 118 11.10 5.19 -24.53
C VAL A 118 11.12 6.71 -24.56
N ALA A 119 10.46 7.31 -23.56
CA ALA A 119 10.34 8.75 -23.40
C ALA A 119 10.07 9.09 -21.93
N ASP A 120 10.34 10.32 -21.54
CA ASP A 120 9.86 10.89 -20.28
C ASP A 120 9.42 12.35 -20.49
N ILE A 121 8.58 12.81 -19.56
CA ILE A 121 8.11 14.20 -19.50
C ILE A 121 8.08 14.65 -18.04
N ASP A 122 8.37 15.93 -17.79
CA ASP A 122 8.29 16.50 -16.46
C ASP A 122 6.85 16.45 -15.92
N LEU A 123 6.71 16.15 -14.65
CA LEU A 123 5.42 16.27 -13.97
C LEU A 123 5.18 17.78 -13.71
N PRO A 124 4.14 18.37 -14.31
CA PRO A 124 3.88 19.80 -14.18
C PRO A 124 3.75 20.23 -12.71
N GLY A 125 4.48 21.25 -12.34
CA GLY A 125 4.56 21.74 -10.96
C GLY A 125 5.70 21.14 -10.12
N ALA A 126 6.39 20.12 -10.60
CA ALA A 126 7.55 19.53 -9.93
C ALA A 126 8.88 20.03 -10.53
N LYS A 127 9.92 20.04 -9.70
CA LYS A 127 11.29 20.40 -10.15
C LYS A 127 12.07 19.15 -10.55
N ARG A 128 12.45 19.05 -11.83
CA ARG A 128 13.25 17.95 -12.36
C ARG A 128 14.62 17.85 -11.68
N ARG A 129 15.01 16.65 -11.32
CA ARG A 129 16.32 16.32 -10.73
C ARG A 129 17.15 15.45 -11.68
N SER A 130 18.48 15.61 -11.64
CA SER A 130 19.37 14.78 -12.44
C SER A 130 19.58 13.40 -11.81
N LEU A 131 19.85 12.40 -12.65
CA LEU A 131 20.24 11.06 -12.17
C LEU A 131 21.50 11.11 -11.30
N ASP A 132 22.50 11.92 -11.69
CA ASP A 132 23.76 12.02 -10.97
C ASP A 132 23.60 12.60 -9.56
N ALA A 133 22.67 13.57 -9.38
CA ALA A 133 22.35 14.07 -8.05
C ALA A 133 21.76 12.96 -7.16
N LEU A 134 20.92 12.10 -7.72
CA LEU A 134 20.25 11.04 -6.97
C LEU A 134 21.14 9.81 -6.75
N LYS A 135 22.05 9.50 -7.69
CA LYS A 135 23.11 8.51 -7.45
C LYS A 135 23.93 8.85 -6.22
N LYS A 136 24.29 10.11 -6.03
CA LYS A 136 25.01 10.57 -4.83
C LYS A 136 24.26 10.25 -3.53
N ILE A 137 22.93 10.25 -3.54
CA ILE A 137 22.13 9.90 -2.36
C ILE A 137 22.27 8.41 -2.03
N VAL A 138 22.09 7.53 -3.02
CA VAL A 138 22.08 6.07 -2.80
C VAL A 138 23.48 5.47 -2.66
N GLU A 139 24.49 6.11 -3.22
CA GLU A 139 25.88 5.68 -3.15
C GLU A 139 26.61 6.17 -1.88
N TYR A 140 26.00 7.13 -1.17
CA TYR A 140 26.59 7.65 0.05
C TYR A 140 26.47 6.66 1.21
N THR A 141 27.59 6.39 1.87
CA THR A 141 27.61 5.59 3.09
C THR A 141 27.42 6.52 4.29
N TYR A 142 26.27 6.46 4.90
CA TYR A 142 25.93 7.28 6.06
C TYR A 142 26.68 6.77 7.30
N GLY A 143 27.58 7.59 7.84
CA GLY A 143 28.28 7.25 9.07
C GLY A 143 27.52 7.65 10.34
N ASP A 144 26.78 8.76 10.26
CA ASP A 144 25.93 9.27 11.35
C ASP A 144 24.80 10.13 10.79
N MET A 145 23.80 10.40 11.66
CA MET A 145 22.58 11.15 11.27
C MET A 145 22.92 12.57 10.78
N LYS A 146 23.81 13.29 11.45
CA LYS A 146 24.15 14.68 11.08
C LYS A 146 24.79 14.78 9.70
N LYS A 147 25.70 13.85 9.38
CA LYS A 147 26.31 13.79 8.04
C LYS A 147 25.27 13.40 6.98
N ALA A 148 24.40 12.42 7.28
CA ALA A 148 23.33 12.02 6.38
C ALA A 148 22.38 13.18 6.09
N GLU A 149 21.93 13.90 7.13
CA GLU A 149 21.06 15.06 7.00
C GLU A 149 21.71 16.16 6.13
N GLY A 150 22.96 16.54 6.44
CA GLY A 150 23.69 17.54 5.68
C GLY A 150 23.85 17.15 4.21
N HIS A 151 24.16 15.89 3.94
CA HIS A 151 24.29 15.35 2.58
C HIS A 151 22.95 15.39 1.81
N LEU A 152 21.89 14.89 2.41
CA LEU A 152 20.56 14.88 1.78
C LEU A 152 20.03 16.30 1.52
N LYS A 153 20.20 17.22 2.48
CA LYS A 153 19.82 18.64 2.30
C LYS A 153 20.63 19.31 1.18
N SER A 154 21.91 19.00 1.04
CA SER A 154 22.73 19.59 -0.05
C SER A 154 22.24 19.21 -1.46
N ILE A 155 21.54 18.08 -1.60
CA ILE A 155 21.04 17.56 -2.89
C ILE A 155 19.56 17.89 -3.09
N LEU A 156 18.74 17.76 -2.06
CA LEU A 156 17.27 17.87 -2.14
C LEU A 156 16.73 19.21 -1.64
N GLY A 157 17.55 20.02 -0.96
CA GLY A 157 17.15 21.28 -0.32
C GLY A 157 16.86 21.09 1.17
N ASP A 158 16.55 22.21 1.87
CA ASP A 158 16.42 22.24 3.34
C ASP A 158 15.33 21.32 3.90
N SER A 159 14.34 20.97 3.10
CA SER A 159 13.24 20.07 3.46
C SER A 159 13.12 18.94 2.45
N PRO A 160 13.99 17.92 2.50
CA PRO A 160 13.97 16.79 1.56
C PRO A 160 12.61 16.11 1.41
N GLY A 161 11.88 15.95 2.49
CA GLY A 161 10.54 15.33 2.50
C GLY A 161 9.46 16.11 1.75
N SER A 162 9.71 17.38 1.42
CA SER A 162 8.76 18.21 0.66
C SER A 162 8.48 17.68 -0.77
N ILE A 163 9.33 16.79 -1.28
CA ILE A 163 9.11 16.17 -2.60
C ILE A 163 8.03 15.08 -2.59
N LEU A 164 7.76 14.46 -1.45
CA LEU A 164 6.88 13.29 -1.34
C LEU A 164 5.45 13.49 -1.84
N PRO A 165 4.79 14.65 -1.68
CA PRO A 165 3.41 14.81 -2.15
C PRO A 165 3.23 14.74 -3.68
N ALA A 166 4.30 14.83 -4.47
CA ALA A 166 4.22 14.76 -5.92
C ALA A 166 4.35 13.33 -6.43
N GLY A 167 3.47 12.89 -7.33
CA GLY A 167 3.52 11.59 -8.02
C GLY A 167 3.35 10.35 -7.14
N ILE A 168 3.08 10.52 -5.85
CA ILE A 168 3.01 9.40 -4.88
C ILE A 168 1.82 8.49 -5.16
N TYR A 169 0.69 9.07 -5.55
CA TYR A 169 -0.49 8.33 -5.96
C TYR A 169 -0.82 8.66 -7.41
N ALA A 170 -0.91 7.64 -8.24
CA ALA A 170 -1.20 7.78 -9.65
C ALA A 170 -2.04 6.60 -10.14
N LEU A 171 -2.57 6.73 -11.34
CA LEU A 171 -3.28 5.67 -12.04
C LEU A 171 -3.09 5.80 -13.55
N VAL A 172 -3.35 4.72 -14.27
CA VAL A 172 -3.34 4.68 -15.72
C VAL A 172 -4.71 4.23 -16.21
N SER A 173 -5.33 5.01 -17.10
CA SER A 173 -6.63 4.66 -17.65
C SER A 173 -6.53 3.62 -18.78
N ASP A 174 -7.68 3.01 -19.15
CA ASP A 174 -7.87 2.16 -20.30
C ASP A 174 -7.45 2.83 -21.63
N LYS A 175 -7.46 4.16 -21.67
CA LYS A 175 -7.00 4.97 -22.80
C LYS A 175 -5.50 5.24 -22.78
N ASP A 176 -4.77 4.58 -21.87
CA ASP A 176 -3.33 4.73 -21.71
C ASP A 176 -2.89 6.16 -21.33
N ILE A 177 -3.68 6.80 -20.48
CA ILE A 177 -3.42 8.12 -19.90
C ILE A 177 -3.05 7.95 -18.44
N VAL A 178 -1.90 8.48 -18.05
CA VAL A 178 -1.46 8.59 -16.66
C VAL A 178 -2.09 9.80 -16.01
N TYR A 179 -2.71 9.62 -14.85
CA TYR A 179 -3.13 10.71 -13.97
C TYR A 179 -2.20 10.72 -12.77
N ALA A 180 -1.54 11.86 -12.56
CA ALA A 180 -0.63 12.09 -11.44
C ALA A 180 -0.68 13.56 -11.03
N ASN A 181 -0.25 13.89 -9.81
CA ASN A 181 -0.25 15.25 -9.32
C ASN A 181 1.14 15.73 -8.86
N ALA A 182 1.36 17.05 -8.96
CA ALA A 182 2.39 17.74 -8.21
C ALA A 182 1.76 19.00 -7.58
N GLY A 183 1.87 19.11 -6.27
CA GLY A 183 1.11 20.12 -5.52
C GLY A 183 -0.38 19.98 -5.77
N THR A 184 -1.04 21.08 -6.19
CA THR A 184 -2.48 21.11 -6.46
C THR A 184 -2.85 20.72 -7.90
N ILE A 185 -1.87 20.61 -8.80
CA ILE A 185 -2.11 20.33 -10.21
C ILE A 185 -2.19 18.82 -10.44
N VAL A 186 -3.33 18.33 -10.87
CA VAL A 186 -3.52 17.01 -11.45
C VAL A 186 -3.32 17.08 -12.95
N SER A 187 -2.45 16.22 -13.49
CA SER A 187 -2.12 16.20 -14.92
C SER A 187 -2.52 14.87 -15.55
N ALA A 188 -3.12 14.92 -16.72
CA ALA A 188 -3.33 13.79 -17.62
C ALA A 188 -2.19 13.76 -18.64
N ILE A 189 -1.39 12.71 -18.63
CA ILE A 189 -0.18 12.56 -19.46
C ILE A 189 -0.33 11.31 -20.33
N GLY A 190 -0.03 11.44 -21.60
CA GLY A 190 -0.13 10.32 -22.53
C GLY A 190 0.80 10.46 -23.74
N LEU A 191 0.77 9.47 -24.62
CA LEU A 191 1.50 9.49 -25.88
C LEU A 191 0.98 10.61 -26.78
N VAL A 192 1.90 11.35 -27.45
CA VAL A 192 1.57 12.29 -28.53
C VAL A 192 0.79 11.57 -29.63
N ASP A 193 1.24 10.36 -29.97
CA ASP A 193 0.60 9.52 -30.98
C ASP A 193 0.71 8.05 -30.58
N ARG A 194 -0.42 7.40 -30.27
CA ARG A 194 -0.46 5.98 -29.88
C ARG A 194 0.01 5.03 -30.99
N LYS A 195 -0.05 5.44 -32.25
CA LYS A 195 0.46 4.66 -33.39
C LYS A 195 1.95 4.86 -33.61
N ASN A 196 2.52 5.93 -33.08
CA ASN A 196 3.94 6.23 -33.21
C ASN A 196 4.52 6.70 -31.87
N ILE A 197 4.89 5.73 -31.03
CA ILE A 197 5.44 5.95 -29.69
C ILE A 197 6.71 6.83 -29.69
N SER A 198 7.47 6.85 -30.81
CA SER A 198 8.69 7.66 -30.92
C SER A 198 8.45 9.17 -30.89
N LYS A 199 7.20 9.61 -31.09
CA LYS A 199 6.84 11.04 -30.94
C LYS A 199 6.86 11.53 -29.48
N GLY A 200 6.99 10.62 -28.51
CA GLY A 200 7.13 10.94 -27.10
C GLY A 200 5.80 11.16 -26.38
N LEU A 201 5.90 11.88 -25.26
CA LEU A 201 4.80 12.12 -24.33
C LEU A 201 4.39 13.60 -24.36
N GLU A 202 3.13 13.85 -24.02
CA GLU A 202 2.61 15.21 -23.82
C GLU A 202 1.63 15.27 -22.66
N VAL A 203 1.47 16.44 -22.09
CA VAL A 203 0.41 16.77 -21.14
C VAL A 203 -0.87 17.01 -21.94
N LYS A 204 -1.85 16.11 -21.78
CA LYS A 204 -3.13 16.19 -22.50
C LYS A 204 -4.10 17.18 -21.87
N ALA A 205 -4.11 17.25 -20.53
CA ALA A 205 -4.97 18.14 -19.75
C ALA A 205 -4.41 18.34 -18.34
N GLN A 206 -4.86 19.39 -17.69
CA GLN A 206 -4.53 19.70 -16.29
C GLN A 206 -5.76 20.24 -15.56
N PHE A 207 -5.82 19.97 -14.26
CA PHE A 207 -6.84 20.51 -13.37
C PHE A 207 -6.19 21.02 -12.09
N ASP A 208 -6.37 22.30 -11.81
CA ASP A 208 -5.93 22.85 -10.52
C ASP A 208 -7.02 22.59 -9.46
N THR A 209 -6.75 21.64 -8.59
CA THR A 209 -7.67 21.25 -7.51
C THR A 209 -7.92 22.39 -6.51
N ALA A 210 -7.04 23.40 -6.42
CA ALA A 210 -7.25 24.56 -5.57
C ALA A 210 -8.46 25.42 -6.00
N THR A 211 -8.98 25.22 -7.22
CA THR A 211 -10.22 25.86 -7.68
C THR A 211 -11.48 25.33 -7.02
N ILE A 212 -11.42 24.10 -6.45
CA ILE A 212 -12.56 23.43 -5.81
C ILE A 212 -12.28 22.99 -4.37
N ILE A 213 -11.02 22.79 -3.97
CA ILE A 213 -10.63 22.34 -2.64
C ILE A 213 -10.15 23.54 -1.83
N PRO A 214 -10.81 23.93 -0.74
CA PRO A 214 -10.35 24.99 0.12
C PRO A 214 -9.07 24.60 0.86
N PRO A 215 -8.15 25.55 1.10
CA PRO A 215 -6.95 25.28 1.89
C PRO A 215 -7.29 24.96 3.35
N THR A 216 -6.52 24.10 3.99
CA THR A 216 -6.66 23.76 5.41
C THR A 216 -5.31 23.83 6.12
N SER A 217 -5.34 24.23 7.39
CA SER A 217 -4.16 24.17 8.27
C SER A 217 -3.98 22.78 8.84
N VAL A 218 -2.74 22.31 8.82
CA VAL A 218 -2.31 21.06 9.42
C VAL A 218 -1.11 21.34 10.31
N PHE A 219 -1.14 20.88 11.54
CA PHE A 219 -0.01 20.98 12.49
C PHE A 219 0.50 22.41 12.75
N GLY A 220 -0.36 23.40 12.68
CA GLY A 220 0.04 24.81 12.86
C GLY A 220 0.74 25.45 11.65
N GLU A 221 0.87 24.73 10.54
CA GLU A 221 1.38 25.27 9.28
C GLU A 221 0.39 26.21 8.62
N LYS A 222 0.89 27.03 7.68
CA LYS A 222 0.03 27.88 6.84
C LYS A 222 -0.99 27.03 6.08
N PRO A 223 -2.26 27.50 5.95
CA PRO A 223 -3.27 26.78 5.19
C PRO A 223 -2.80 26.46 3.77
N ARG A 224 -2.97 25.22 3.36
CA ARG A 224 -2.63 24.72 2.01
C ARG A 224 -3.62 23.68 1.53
N VAL A 225 -3.73 23.52 0.23
CA VAL A 225 -4.37 22.37 -0.38
C VAL A 225 -3.35 21.24 -0.41
N GLY A 226 -3.67 20.10 0.19
CA GLY A 226 -2.81 18.91 0.18
C GLY A 226 -3.57 17.70 -0.35
N LEU A 227 -3.02 17.07 -1.38
CA LEU A 227 -3.57 15.85 -1.96
C LEU A 227 -2.86 14.66 -1.34
N VAL A 228 -3.63 13.65 -0.91
CA VAL A 228 -3.11 12.49 -0.15
C VAL A 228 -3.53 11.14 -0.75
N GLY A 229 -4.21 11.15 -1.90
CA GLY A 229 -4.63 9.91 -2.53
C GLY A 229 -5.23 10.10 -3.90
N MET A 230 -5.17 9.04 -4.72
CA MET A 230 -5.80 8.97 -6.03
C MET A 230 -6.35 7.57 -6.31
N ASN A 231 -7.52 7.51 -6.93
CA ASN A 231 -8.17 6.29 -7.38
C ASN A 231 -9.10 6.58 -8.56
N MET A 232 -9.81 5.59 -9.07
CA MET A 232 -10.78 5.73 -10.16
C MET A 232 -12.08 5.01 -9.83
N THR A 233 -13.21 5.67 -10.05
CA THR A 233 -14.52 5.04 -9.94
C THR A 233 -14.74 4.04 -11.08
N TYR A 234 -15.71 3.13 -10.90
CA TYR A 234 -16.01 2.11 -11.90
C TYR A 234 -16.87 2.64 -13.08
N ASP A 235 -17.22 3.91 -13.07
CA ASP A 235 -17.82 4.67 -14.18
C ASP A 235 -16.85 5.72 -14.78
N GLY A 236 -15.56 5.68 -14.38
CA GLY A 236 -14.47 6.38 -15.07
C GLY A 236 -14.22 7.82 -14.61
N TYR A 237 -14.42 8.14 -13.34
CA TYR A 237 -14.00 9.41 -12.75
C TYR A 237 -12.75 9.25 -11.89
N VAL A 238 -11.88 10.25 -11.89
CA VAL A 238 -10.70 10.32 -11.02
C VAL A 238 -11.14 10.77 -9.63
N VAL A 239 -10.85 9.97 -8.62
CA VAL A 239 -11.11 10.29 -7.21
C VAL A 239 -9.84 10.77 -6.56
N ILE A 240 -9.90 11.91 -5.89
CA ILE A 240 -8.77 12.53 -5.19
C ILE A 240 -9.08 12.57 -3.70
N GLY A 241 -8.19 12.03 -2.89
CA GLY A 241 -8.17 12.28 -1.45
C GLY A 241 -7.44 13.59 -1.16
N ALA A 242 -8.06 14.46 -0.36
CA ALA A 242 -7.45 15.68 0.12
C ALA A 242 -7.37 15.66 1.66
N LEU A 243 -6.52 16.51 2.24
CA LEU A 243 -6.39 16.61 3.70
C LEU A 243 -7.73 16.85 4.40
N ASN A 244 -8.64 17.59 3.80
CA ASN A 244 -9.91 18.04 4.38
C ASN A 244 -11.17 17.52 3.68
N GLY A 245 -11.05 16.54 2.77
CA GLY A 245 -12.20 15.99 2.05
C GLY A 245 -11.81 15.09 0.89
N ILE A 246 -12.76 14.85 0.01
CA ILE A 246 -12.55 14.10 -1.23
C ILE A 246 -13.06 14.91 -2.43
N ALA A 247 -12.42 14.74 -3.58
CA ALA A 247 -12.89 15.30 -4.84
C ALA A 247 -13.09 14.19 -5.88
N VAL A 248 -14.03 14.39 -6.79
CA VAL A 248 -14.26 13.56 -7.97
C VAL A 248 -14.19 14.46 -9.20
N ILE A 249 -13.33 14.10 -10.15
CA ILE A 249 -12.99 14.90 -11.32
C ILE A 249 -13.21 14.06 -12.58
N ASP A 250 -13.74 14.62 -13.65
CA ASP A 250 -13.87 13.92 -14.92
C ASP A 250 -12.49 13.60 -15.53
N THR A 251 -12.41 12.57 -16.36
CA THR A 251 -11.13 12.18 -16.99
C THR A 251 -10.64 13.16 -18.05
N ALA A 252 -11.47 14.11 -18.50
CA ALA A 252 -11.06 15.20 -19.35
C ALA A 252 -10.39 16.34 -18.57
N LEU A 253 -10.43 16.29 -17.24
CA LEU A 253 -9.91 17.31 -16.32
C LEU A 253 -10.55 18.69 -16.56
N THR A 254 -11.86 18.73 -16.80
CA THR A 254 -12.62 19.95 -17.08
C THR A 254 -13.56 20.35 -15.95
N LYS A 255 -14.04 19.35 -15.20
CA LYS A 255 -15.03 19.54 -14.12
C LYS A 255 -14.71 18.66 -12.93
N GLY A 256 -14.91 19.20 -11.73
CA GLY A 256 -14.74 18.48 -10.48
C GLY A 256 -15.75 18.90 -9.43
N GLN A 257 -15.98 18.04 -8.46
CA GLN A 257 -16.77 18.29 -7.26
C GLN A 257 -15.91 17.96 -6.05
N PHE A 258 -16.11 18.70 -4.97
CA PHE A 258 -15.44 18.47 -3.68
C PHE A 258 -16.49 18.32 -2.57
N HIS A 259 -16.22 17.39 -1.66
CA HIS A 259 -16.99 17.18 -0.44
C HIS A 259 -16.03 17.23 0.76
N SER A 260 -16.23 18.18 1.66
CA SER A 260 -15.43 18.33 2.88
C SER A 260 -15.78 17.29 3.94
N PHE A 261 -14.84 16.99 4.84
CA PHE A 261 -15.20 16.33 6.09
C PHE A 261 -15.97 17.30 6.98
N ASP A 262 -16.96 16.80 7.73
CA ASP A 262 -17.83 17.64 8.57
C ASP A 262 -17.11 18.28 9.76
N ASP A 263 -16.04 17.64 10.23
CA ASP A 263 -15.27 18.09 11.39
C ASP A 263 -13.91 18.63 10.93
N GLU A 264 -13.70 19.93 11.09
CA GLU A 264 -12.45 20.62 10.77
C GLU A 264 -11.22 20.10 11.56
N ASN A 265 -11.45 19.40 12.68
CA ASN A 265 -10.38 18.75 13.43
C ASN A 265 -9.97 17.40 12.84
N GLN A 266 -10.66 16.90 11.83
CA GLN A 266 -10.31 15.66 11.13
C GLN A 266 -9.48 15.98 9.89
N MET A 267 -8.53 15.10 9.60
CA MET A 267 -7.76 15.17 8.36
C MET A 267 -7.43 13.78 7.83
N ALA A 268 -7.48 13.60 6.53
CA ALA A 268 -6.94 12.41 5.88
C ALA A 268 -5.42 12.50 5.78
N THR A 269 -4.74 11.41 6.10
CA THR A 269 -3.27 11.35 6.10
C THR A 269 -2.71 10.34 5.10
N ASN A 270 -3.60 9.56 4.47
CA ASN A 270 -3.24 8.56 3.46
C ASN A 270 -4.33 8.45 2.39
N SER A 271 -4.16 7.55 1.43
CA SER A 271 -5.01 7.37 0.26
C SER A 271 -6.38 6.76 0.61
N LEU A 272 -7.12 6.41 -0.41
CA LEU A 272 -8.51 5.93 -0.34
C LEU A 272 -8.71 4.70 -1.22
N ALA A 273 -9.67 3.85 -0.84
CA ALA A 273 -10.13 2.73 -1.64
C ALA A 273 -11.46 3.06 -2.34
N VAL A 274 -11.75 2.33 -3.42
CA VAL A 274 -13.00 2.47 -4.19
C VAL A 274 -13.53 1.08 -4.51
N ASP A 275 -14.85 0.89 -4.43
CA ASP A 275 -15.53 -0.31 -4.89
C ASP A 275 -16.40 -0.07 -6.13
N LYS A 276 -16.91 -1.15 -6.70
CA LYS A 276 -17.74 -1.12 -7.93
C LYS A 276 -19.10 -0.46 -7.75
N ASP A 277 -19.59 -0.38 -6.53
CA ASP A 277 -20.90 0.15 -6.20
C ASP A 277 -20.85 1.66 -5.90
N GLY A 278 -19.73 2.31 -6.23
CA GLY A 278 -19.48 3.73 -6.05
C GLY A 278 -19.02 4.13 -4.65
N GLY A 279 -18.75 3.18 -3.78
CA GLY A 279 -18.21 3.44 -2.44
C GLY A 279 -16.79 4.00 -2.52
N ILE A 280 -16.54 5.11 -1.81
CA ILE A 280 -15.24 5.76 -1.65
C ILE A 280 -14.90 5.74 -0.17
N TYR A 281 -13.83 5.04 0.19
CA TYR A 281 -13.44 4.78 1.57
C TYR A 281 -12.20 5.57 1.94
N VAL A 282 -12.30 6.47 2.92
CA VAL A 282 -11.20 7.29 3.41
C VAL A 282 -11.21 7.33 4.93
N ALA A 283 -10.05 7.20 5.55
CA ALA A 283 -9.90 7.31 6.99
C ALA A 283 -9.28 8.66 7.34
N THR A 284 -9.84 9.32 8.36
CA THR A 284 -9.29 10.56 8.92
C THR A 284 -8.75 10.33 10.32
N GLY A 285 -7.70 11.02 10.69
CA GLY A 285 -7.22 11.14 12.07
C GLY A 285 -7.57 12.51 12.63
N SER A 286 -7.63 12.62 13.95
CA SER A 286 -7.81 13.91 14.61
C SER A 286 -6.53 14.74 14.58
N LYS A 287 -6.66 16.05 14.41
CA LYS A 287 -5.57 17.03 14.62
C LYS A 287 -5.19 17.19 16.12
N LYS A 288 -5.91 16.55 17.01
CA LYS A 288 -5.66 16.55 18.46
C LYS A 288 -5.32 15.13 18.92
N PRO A 289 -4.30 14.96 19.78
CA PRO A 289 -3.93 13.64 20.27
C PRO A 289 -5.04 13.00 21.09
N ARG A 290 -5.10 11.68 21.07
CA ARG A 290 -6.05 10.83 21.80
C ARG A 290 -7.53 11.06 21.47
N MET A 291 -7.81 11.85 20.42
CA MET A 291 -9.18 12.01 19.92
C MET A 291 -9.44 10.98 18.82
N PRO A 292 -10.69 10.50 18.72
CA PRO A 292 -11.05 9.50 17.70
C PRO A 292 -10.76 9.96 16.28
N GLY A 293 -10.28 9.05 15.46
CA GLY A 293 -10.35 9.16 14.01
C GLY A 293 -11.71 8.69 13.50
N VAL A 294 -11.97 8.92 12.23
CA VAL A 294 -13.24 8.54 11.58
C VAL A 294 -12.95 7.80 10.28
N MET A 295 -13.55 6.62 10.12
CA MET A 295 -13.65 5.92 8.85
C MET A 295 -14.91 6.40 8.13
N HIS A 296 -14.75 6.87 6.88
CA HIS A 296 -15.85 7.37 6.04
C HIS A 296 -16.05 6.44 4.85
N LYS A 297 -17.30 6.15 4.52
CA LYS A 297 -17.75 5.72 3.21
C LYS A 297 -18.59 6.85 2.62
N PHE A 298 -18.06 7.51 1.61
CA PHE A 298 -18.85 8.33 0.69
C PHE A 298 -19.33 7.46 -0.46
N VAL A 299 -20.34 7.92 -1.18
CA VAL A 299 -20.83 7.24 -2.37
C VAL A 299 -20.84 8.20 -3.56
N TRP A 300 -20.15 7.80 -4.61
CA TRP A 300 -20.28 8.46 -5.90
C TRP A 300 -21.52 7.94 -6.61
N THR A 301 -22.53 8.78 -6.80
CA THR A 301 -23.82 8.41 -7.40
C THR A 301 -23.84 8.49 -8.93
N GLY A 302 -22.68 8.72 -9.56
CA GLY A 302 -22.57 9.08 -10.99
C GLY A 302 -22.87 10.55 -11.29
N LYS A 303 -23.32 11.31 -10.28
CA LYS A 303 -23.68 12.74 -10.43
C LYS A 303 -23.12 13.61 -9.31
N ARG A 304 -23.07 13.08 -8.08
CA ARG A 304 -22.61 13.81 -6.90
C ARG A 304 -21.90 12.89 -5.92
N ILE A 305 -21.03 13.46 -5.11
CA ILE A 305 -20.47 12.81 -3.94
C ILE A 305 -21.53 12.90 -2.84
N SER A 306 -21.94 11.75 -2.29
CA SER A 306 -22.98 11.66 -1.25
C SER A 306 -22.39 11.15 0.06
N ASP A 307 -22.81 11.77 1.16
CA ASP A 307 -22.61 11.29 2.53
C ASP A 307 -23.93 10.84 3.19
N ASP A 308 -25.05 10.82 2.40
CA ASP A 308 -26.36 10.42 2.87
C ASP A 308 -26.42 8.88 3.08
N PRO A 309 -26.82 8.39 4.26
CA PRO A 309 -27.05 6.96 4.49
C PRO A 309 -28.05 6.30 3.53
N LYS A 310 -28.97 7.06 2.92
CA LYS A 310 -29.89 6.54 1.91
C LYS A 310 -29.19 6.11 0.63
N ASP A 311 -28.06 6.72 0.32
CA ASP A 311 -27.20 6.34 -0.80
C ASP A 311 -26.17 5.24 -0.39
N GLY A 312 -26.21 4.78 0.86
CA GLY A 312 -25.29 3.76 1.41
C GLY A 312 -24.01 4.33 2.02
N ALA A 313 -23.92 5.65 2.22
CA ALA A 313 -22.81 6.28 2.91
C ALA A 313 -22.88 6.05 4.43
N TRP A 314 -21.71 6.13 5.09
CA TRP A 314 -21.64 6.01 6.55
C TRP A 314 -20.36 6.59 7.13
N LYS A 315 -20.38 6.84 8.43
CA LYS A 315 -19.22 7.28 9.23
C LYS A 315 -19.10 6.40 10.47
N ALA A 316 -17.86 6.05 10.84
CA ALA A 316 -17.59 5.22 12.02
C ALA A 316 -16.32 5.70 12.75
N LYS A 317 -16.45 6.01 14.05
CA LYS A 317 -15.30 6.40 14.86
C LYS A 317 -14.44 5.18 15.18
N TYR A 318 -13.12 5.41 15.26
CA TYR A 318 -12.11 4.46 15.72
C TYR A 318 -11.10 5.13 16.65
N GLU A 319 -10.30 4.36 17.39
CA GLU A 319 -9.39 4.88 18.38
C GLU A 319 -8.22 5.66 17.76
N GLY A 320 -8.02 6.89 18.21
CA GLY A 320 -6.85 7.70 17.95
C GLY A 320 -5.81 7.57 19.07
N GLY A 321 -4.56 7.95 18.80
CA GLY A 321 -3.45 7.85 19.74
C GLY A 321 -2.76 9.17 20.00
N ASP A 322 -1.56 9.07 20.56
CA ASP A 322 -0.64 10.20 20.71
C ASP A 322 -0.02 10.58 19.35
N TRP A 323 0.71 11.68 19.33
CA TRP A 323 1.54 12.01 18.20
C TRP A 323 2.65 10.97 18.06
N PRO A 324 2.76 10.30 16.90
CA PRO A 324 3.84 9.33 16.70
C PRO A 324 5.19 10.06 16.62
N PRO A 325 6.28 9.42 17.05
CA PRO A 325 7.61 10.05 17.04
C PRO A 325 8.13 10.37 15.64
N ALA A 326 7.81 9.58 14.62
CA ALA A 326 8.30 9.77 13.25
C ALA A 326 7.42 9.04 12.23
N ILE A 327 7.74 9.21 10.96
CA ILE A 327 7.23 8.54 9.75
C ILE A 327 5.72 8.67 9.50
N LYS A 328 4.87 8.34 10.46
CA LYS A 328 3.41 8.41 10.32
C LYS A 328 2.90 9.84 10.52
N ALA A 329 2.03 10.30 9.65
CA ALA A 329 1.38 11.61 9.77
C ALA A 329 0.10 11.52 10.61
N GLY A 330 0.03 12.30 11.70
CA GLY A 330 -1.19 12.43 12.52
C GLY A 330 -1.41 11.32 13.53
N THR A 331 -2.49 11.46 14.30
CA THR A 331 -2.84 10.65 15.48
C THR A 331 -3.77 9.48 15.15
N GLY A 332 -4.32 9.43 13.95
CA GLY A 332 -5.23 8.38 13.47
C GLY A 332 -4.49 7.21 12.83
N THR A 333 -5.15 6.52 11.92
CA THR A 333 -4.51 5.48 11.11
C THR A 333 -3.41 6.06 10.22
N GLY A 334 -2.33 5.31 10.03
CA GLY A 334 -1.34 5.59 8.99
C GLY A 334 -1.66 4.86 7.67
N SER A 335 -2.61 3.93 7.69
CA SER A 335 -2.90 3.05 6.57
C SER A 335 -3.91 3.65 5.58
N THR A 336 -3.73 3.40 4.29
CA THR A 336 -4.83 3.49 3.32
C THR A 336 -5.86 2.41 3.65
N PRO A 337 -7.18 2.70 3.67
CA PRO A 337 -8.21 1.68 3.84
C PRO A 337 -8.08 0.59 2.76
N THR A 338 -8.22 -0.67 3.19
CA THR A 338 -8.16 -1.82 2.30
C THR A 338 -9.47 -2.59 2.35
N LEU A 339 -10.00 -3.00 1.19
CA LEU A 339 -11.24 -3.76 1.13
C LEU A 339 -10.97 -5.26 1.14
N MET A 340 -11.80 -6.00 1.89
CA MET A 340 -11.77 -7.46 2.01
C MET A 340 -13.17 -8.02 1.73
N GLY A 341 -13.25 -9.23 1.14
CA GLY A 341 -14.49 -9.93 0.82
C GLY A 341 -15.18 -9.39 -0.44
N PHE A 342 -15.17 -10.17 -1.51
CA PHE A 342 -15.73 -9.81 -2.82
C PHE A 342 -16.60 -10.92 -3.43
N GLY A 343 -16.58 -12.13 -2.84
CA GLY A 343 -17.40 -13.26 -3.25
C GLY A 343 -18.83 -13.17 -2.77
N ASP A 344 -19.71 -13.93 -3.42
CA ASP A 344 -21.08 -14.10 -2.97
C ASP A 344 -21.10 -14.81 -1.61
N GLY A 345 -21.76 -14.20 -0.64
CA GLY A 345 -21.82 -14.72 0.74
C GLY A 345 -20.56 -14.45 1.58
N GLU A 346 -19.55 -13.78 1.05
CA GLU A 346 -18.39 -13.33 1.84
C GLU A 346 -18.73 -12.09 2.67
N ASP A 347 -18.18 -12.02 3.89
CA ASP A 347 -18.21 -10.82 4.72
C ASP A 347 -17.46 -9.68 4.04
N ARG A 348 -18.16 -8.59 3.79
CA ARG A 348 -17.60 -7.41 3.12
C ARG A 348 -17.11 -6.41 4.16
N LEU A 349 -15.79 -6.25 4.22
CA LEU A 349 -15.11 -5.48 5.24
C LEU A 349 -14.25 -4.36 4.67
N VAL A 350 -14.04 -3.32 5.48
CA VAL A 350 -13.02 -2.30 5.28
C VAL A 350 -12.03 -2.40 6.42
N LEU A 351 -10.74 -2.51 6.12
CA LEU A 351 -9.69 -2.68 7.10
C LEU A 351 -8.80 -1.44 7.22
N ILE A 352 -8.45 -1.08 8.44
CA ILE A 352 -7.39 -0.12 8.76
C ILE A 352 -6.61 -0.62 9.99
N THR A 353 -5.40 -0.13 10.21
CA THR A 353 -4.83 -0.07 11.55
C THR A 353 -5.37 1.18 12.25
N ASP A 354 -5.61 1.14 13.56
CA ASP A 354 -6.07 2.34 14.27
C ASP A 354 -4.92 3.28 14.69
N GLY A 355 -5.25 4.33 15.43
CA GLY A 355 -4.28 5.31 15.90
C GLY A 355 -3.68 5.01 17.28
N ALA A 356 -4.14 3.98 18.00
CA ALA A 356 -3.62 3.66 19.32
C ALA A 356 -2.09 3.47 19.29
N ASN A 357 -1.38 3.88 20.34
CA ASN A 357 0.08 3.77 20.41
C ASN A 357 0.57 2.33 20.11
N ARG A 358 -0.19 1.34 20.56
CA ARG A 358 -0.10 -0.06 20.13
C ARG A 358 -1.34 -0.36 19.30
N MET A 359 -1.21 -0.25 17.97
CA MET A 359 -2.32 -0.31 17.03
C MET A 359 -3.13 -1.60 17.12
N LYS A 360 -4.40 -1.48 16.74
CA LYS A 360 -5.26 -2.62 16.43
C LYS A 360 -5.52 -2.71 14.93
N LEU A 361 -5.66 -3.91 14.39
CA LEU A 361 -6.34 -4.13 13.13
C LEU A 361 -7.83 -3.98 13.37
N VAL A 362 -8.47 -3.05 12.68
CA VAL A 362 -9.90 -2.75 12.81
C VAL A 362 -10.61 -3.08 11.50
N ALA A 363 -11.66 -3.89 11.58
CA ALA A 363 -12.57 -4.17 10.48
C ALA A 363 -13.89 -3.42 10.68
N PHE A 364 -14.38 -2.80 9.62
CA PHE A 364 -15.72 -2.20 9.57
C PHE A 364 -16.58 -2.98 8.59
N TRP A 365 -17.85 -3.21 8.93
CA TRP A 365 -18.83 -3.70 7.97
C TRP A 365 -18.95 -2.70 6.81
N ARG A 366 -18.65 -3.16 5.60
CA ARG A 366 -18.57 -2.30 4.40
C ARG A 366 -19.95 -1.84 3.94
N ASP A 367 -20.95 -2.74 4.04
CA ASP A 367 -22.32 -2.48 3.61
C ASP A 367 -23.28 -2.44 4.83
N ALA A 368 -24.34 -3.25 4.85
CA ALA A 368 -25.20 -3.35 6.03
C ALA A 368 -24.46 -4.01 7.21
N ILE A 369 -24.76 -3.55 8.41
CA ILE A 369 -24.33 -4.26 9.62
C ILE A 369 -25.24 -5.49 9.75
N PRO A 370 -24.71 -6.73 9.86
CA PRO A 370 -25.52 -7.92 10.07
C PRO A 370 -26.41 -7.78 11.32
N ALA A 371 -27.63 -8.31 11.27
CA ALA A 371 -28.57 -8.21 12.39
C ALA A 371 -28.07 -8.94 13.65
N ASP A 372 -27.26 -9.97 13.47
CA ASP A 372 -26.60 -10.78 14.50
C ASP A 372 -25.16 -10.33 14.81
N ALA A 373 -24.75 -9.17 14.30
CA ALA A 373 -23.41 -8.63 14.54
C ALA A 373 -23.12 -8.51 16.03
N ARG A 374 -21.95 -9.03 16.45
CA ARG A 374 -21.52 -8.96 17.85
C ARG A 374 -21.27 -7.51 18.27
N LYS A 375 -21.62 -7.19 19.51
CA LYS A 375 -21.16 -5.96 20.14
C LYS A 375 -19.69 -6.13 20.56
N ILE A 376 -18.80 -5.34 19.99
CA ILE A 376 -17.37 -5.39 20.29
C ILE A 376 -17.08 -4.50 21.49
N GLN A 377 -16.48 -5.07 22.52
CA GLN A 377 -16.11 -4.32 23.72
C GLN A 377 -15.07 -3.24 23.39
N GLY A 378 -15.32 -2.02 23.86
CA GLY A 378 -14.43 -0.87 23.61
C GLY A 378 -14.48 -0.31 22.19
N ALA A 379 -15.31 -0.84 21.31
CA ALA A 379 -15.51 -0.27 19.98
C ALA A 379 -16.25 1.08 20.05
N LEU A 380 -15.77 2.07 19.29
CA LEU A 380 -16.35 3.42 19.27
C LEU A 380 -17.50 3.56 18.27
N SER A 381 -17.82 2.49 17.54
CA SER A 381 -18.93 2.45 16.57
C SER A 381 -19.49 1.04 16.45
N PRO A 382 -20.82 0.87 16.32
CA PRO A 382 -21.43 -0.43 16.06
C PRO A 382 -21.06 -1.00 14.67
N ARG A 383 -20.50 -0.18 13.78
CA ARG A 383 -20.02 -0.62 12.47
C ARG A 383 -18.69 -1.38 12.55
N ILE A 384 -17.98 -1.34 13.67
CA ILE A 384 -16.77 -2.13 13.88
C ILE A 384 -17.16 -3.60 14.00
N ALA A 385 -16.77 -4.40 13.02
CA ALA A 385 -17.00 -5.84 12.98
C ALA A 385 -16.09 -6.58 13.96
N ASP A 386 -14.83 -6.15 14.06
CA ASP A 386 -13.89 -6.56 15.10
C ASP A 386 -12.71 -5.58 15.19
N GLN A 387 -12.00 -5.60 16.32
CA GLN A 387 -10.77 -4.86 16.54
C GLN A 387 -9.77 -5.73 17.31
N LYS A 388 -8.67 -6.10 16.66
CA LYS A 388 -7.69 -7.00 17.23
C LYS A 388 -6.37 -6.27 17.50
N PRO A 389 -5.86 -6.28 18.76
CA PRO A 389 -4.52 -5.79 19.04
C PRO A 389 -3.46 -6.49 18.20
N VAL A 390 -2.58 -5.69 17.58
CA VAL A 390 -1.43 -6.17 16.82
C VAL A 390 -0.25 -6.32 17.77
N THR A 391 0.35 -7.50 17.80
CA THR A 391 1.57 -7.77 18.59
C THR A 391 2.82 -7.66 17.75
N ALA A 392 2.70 -7.96 16.46
CA ALA A 392 3.80 -8.02 15.50
C ALA A 392 4.98 -8.90 15.97
N GLY A 393 4.78 -9.75 17.00
CA GLY A 393 5.81 -10.58 17.60
C GLY A 393 6.89 -9.83 18.37
N VAL A 394 6.66 -8.56 18.72
CA VAL A 394 7.61 -7.75 19.49
C VAL A 394 7.23 -7.68 20.97
N SER A 395 8.16 -7.19 21.80
CA SER A 395 7.98 -7.11 23.26
C SER A 395 6.72 -6.32 23.68
N GLU A 396 6.03 -6.81 24.71
CA GLU A 396 4.87 -6.14 25.31
C GLU A 396 5.24 -4.79 25.95
N GLN A 397 6.48 -4.62 26.39
CA GLN A 397 6.99 -3.37 26.98
C GLN A 397 7.25 -2.29 25.93
N ARG A 398 7.24 -2.62 24.64
CA ARG A 398 7.44 -1.63 23.60
C ARG A 398 6.29 -0.62 23.60
N PRO A 399 6.56 0.70 23.74
CA PRO A 399 5.51 1.70 23.86
C PRO A 399 4.71 1.88 22.58
N TRP A 400 5.34 1.62 21.44
CA TRP A 400 4.77 1.81 20.12
C TRP A 400 4.78 0.53 19.28
N ILE A 401 3.65 0.23 18.66
CA ILE A 401 3.50 -0.65 17.51
C ILE A 401 2.58 0.09 16.54
N GLN A 402 3.13 0.64 15.46
CA GLN A 402 2.38 1.49 14.55
C GLN A 402 2.83 1.26 13.11
N SER A 403 1.96 1.60 12.17
CA SER A 403 2.24 1.50 10.75
C SER A 403 1.67 2.67 9.97
N GLU A 404 2.40 3.12 8.94
CA GLU A 404 1.88 3.98 7.89
C GLU A 404 1.50 3.18 6.63
N GLN A 405 1.83 1.88 6.61
CA GLN A 405 1.62 1.05 5.43
C GLN A 405 0.18 0.53 5.35
N THR A 406 -0.27 0.39 4.12
CA THR A 406 -1.55 -0.24 3.79
C THR A 406 -1.53 -1.70 4.21
N ILE A 407 -2.65 -2.19 4.72
CA ILE A 407 -2.83 -3.60 5.06
C ILE A 407 -2.84 -4.42 3.78
N ILE A 408 -2.04 -5.48 3.74
CA ILE A 408 -2.02 -6.40 2.61
C ILE A 408 -3.11 -7.44 2.82
N VAL A 409 -4.01 -7.56 1.84
CA VAL A 409 -5.14 -8.50 1.93
C VAL A 409 -5.06 -9.54 0.83
N SER A 410 -5.08 -10.81 1.23
CA SER A 410 -5.23 -11.95 0.34
C SER A 410 -6.22 -12.93 0.95
N GLY A 411 -7.37 -13.05 0.30
CA GLY A 411 -8.49 -13.74 0.90
C GLY A 411 -8.97 -13.07 2.19
N TYR A 412 -9.28 -13.86 3.22
CA TYR A 412 -9.58 -13.38 4.56
C TYR A 412 -8.32 -13.18 5.43
N GLY A 413 -7.14 -13.29 4.85
CA GLY A 413 -5.88 -12.95 5.50
C GLY A 413 -5.52 -11.49 5.34
N ALA A 414 -5.14 -10.85 6.44
CA ALA A 414 -4.61 -9.51 6.54
C ALA A 414 -3.18 -9.57 7.08
N PHE A 415 -2.22 -8.98 6.38
CA PHE A 415 -0.84 -8.88 6.85
C PHE A 415 -0.54 -7.43 7.21
N VAL A 416 -0.01 -7.22 8.40
CA VAL A 416 0.33 -5.92 8.97
C VAL A 416 1.79 -5.89 9.39
N VAL A 417 2.38 -4.71 9.34
CA VAL A 417 3.77 -4.48 9.73
C VAL A 417 3.86 -3.40 10.81
N ASN A 418 4.83 -3.51 11.70
CA ASN A 418 5.29 -2.40 12.51
C ASN A 418 6.46 -1.73 11.80
N ASN A 419 6.25 -0.53 11.27
CA ASN A 419 7.31 0.22 10.60
C ASN A 419 7.59 1.57 11.24
N LEU A 420 7.08 1.80 12.46
CA LEU A 420 7.39 3.00 13.21
C LEU A 420 8.82 2.98 13.73
N ILE A 421 9.54 4.06 13.49
CA ILE A 421 10.90 4.31 13.98
C ILE A 421 10.76 5.22 15.21
N GLU A 422 11.13 4.70 16.39
CA GLU A 422 10.90 5.42 17.67
C GLU A 422 11.83 6.64 17.81
N GLU A 423 13.04 6.55 17.29
CA GLU A 423 14.06 7.62 17.32
C GLU A 423 14.35 8.14 15.90
N GLY A 424 13.31 8.22 15.08
CA GLY A 424 13.43 8.63 13.68
C GLY A 424 13.59 10.14 13.51
N HIS A 425 13.97 10.53 12.29
CA HIS A 425 14.12 11.93 11.90
C HIS A 425 12.75 12.54 11.51
N PRO A 426 12.45 13.80 11.91
CA PRO A 426 11.16 14.43 11.55
C PRO A 426 10.96 14.65 10.05
N ASP A 427 12.03 14.81 9.27
CA ASP A 427 11.94 14.80 7.81
C ASP A 427 11.90 13.35 7.30
N ARG A 428 10.79 12.99 6.66
CA ARG A 428 10.47 11.61 6.24
C ARG A 428 11.43 11.02 5.21
N ILE A 429 12.07 11.84 4.37
CA ILE A 429 13.09 11.34 3.43
C ILE A 429 14.39 11.05 4.16
N ILE A 430 14.81 11.94 5.05
CA ILE A 430 16.00 11.72 5.86
C ILE A 430 15.81 10.45 6.70
N ASP A 431 14.65 10.32 7.33
CA ASP A 431 14.30 9.16 8.16
C ASP A 431 14.42 7.85 7.37
N VAL A 432 13.72 7.74 6.25
CA VAL A 432 13.71 6.52 5.43
C VAL A 432 15.06 6.21 4.79
N MET A 433 15.86 7.21 4.46
CA MET A 433 17.19 7.00 3.86
C MET A 433 18.25 6.60 4.88
N THR A 434 18.03 6.86 6.16
CA THR A 434 18.98 6.57 7.24
C THR A 434 18.63 5.33 8.05
N VAL A 435 17.39 4.86 7.98
CA VAL A 435 16.96 3.64 8.66
C VAL A 435 17.68 2.42 8.10
N GLY A 436 18.24 1.63 9.00
CA GLY A 436 19.13 0.52 8.68
C GLY A 436 20.62 0.94 8.65
N PRO A 437 21.06 1.77 7.73
CA PRO A 437 22.46 2.20 7.67
C PRO A 437 22.95 3.04 8.86
N VAL A 438 22.08 3.86 9.48
CA VAL A 438 22.47 4.79 10.56
C VAL A 438 21.82 4.43 11.89
N HIS A 439 20.54 4.08 11.87
CA HIS A 439 19.81 3.71 13.08
C HIS A 439 18.98 2.44 12.88
N GLN A 440 18.63 1.82 13.99
CA GLN A 440 17.97 0.51 13.99
C GLN A 440 16.64 0.56 13.20
N PRO A 441 16.45 -0.38 12.27
CA PRO A 441 15.18 -0.46 11.54
C PRO A 441 14.08 -1.00 12.46
N PRO A 442 12.81 -0.58 12.21
CA PRO A 442 11.66 -1.13 12.91
C PRO A 442 11.51 -2.61 12.58
N ARG A 443 10.98 -3.37 13.54
CA ARG A 443 10.77 -4.82 13.42
C ARG A 443 9.36 -5.19 13.79
N GLY A 444 8.92 -6.29 13.22
CA GLY A 444 7.68 -6.94 13.59
C GLY A 444 6.64 -6.95 12.50
N VAL A 445 6.13 -8.14 12.24
CA VAL A 445 5.04 -8.36 11.27
C VAL A 445 4.08 -9.40 11.82
N GLU A 446 2.82 -9.34 11.38
CA GLU A 446 1.78 -10.26 11.83
C GLU A 446 0.81 -10.56 10.69
N LYS A 447 0.46 -11.84 10.50
CA LYS A 447 -0.71 -12.25 9.73
C LYS A 447 -1.88 -12.50 10.65
N ILE A 448 -2.99 -11.87 10.34
CA ILE A 448 -4.26 -11.96 11.05
C ILE A 448 -5.31 -12.47 10.06
N VAL A 449 -6.19 -13.36 10.49
CA VAL A 449 -7.20 -13.99 9.64
C VAL A 449 -8.59 -13.68 10.18
N TRP A 450 -9.48 -13.29 9.30
CA TRP A 450 -10.91 -13.15 9.57
C TRP A 450 -11.59 -14.52 9.55
N ASN A 451 -12.34 -14.82 10.60
CA ASN A 451 -13.24 -15.98 10.68
C ASN A 451 -14.67 -15.50 10.50
N ASP A 452 -15.25 -15.80 9.35
CA ASP A 452 -16.61 -15.40 8.95
C ASP A 452 -17.72 -16.08 9.77
N LYS A 453 -17.45 -17.26 10.36
CA LYS A 453 -18.41 -17.97 11.20
C LYS A 453 -18.52 -17.37 12.60
N GLU A 454 -17.45 -16.74 13.07
CA GLU A 454 -17.38 -16.14 14.40
C GLU A 454 -17.38 -14.63 14.37
N ASN A 455 -17.32 -14.02 13.18
CA ASN A 455 -17.20 -12.58 12.96
C ASN A 455 -16.07 -11.98 13.79
N ARG A 456 -14.85 -12.54 13.70
CA ARG A 456 -13.71 -12.09 14.47
C ARG A 456 -12.36 -12.43 13.85
N PHE A 457 -11.34 -11.67 14.26
CA PHE A 457 -9.95 -11.86 13.89
C PHE A 457 -9.21 -12.83 14.80
N TYR A 458 -8.33 -13.63 14.19
CA TYR A 458 -7.34 -14.45 14.86
C TYR A 458 -5.93 -14.15 14.35
N SER A 459 -4.95 -14.07 15.23
CA SER A 459 -3.54 -14.05 14.84
C SER A 459 -3.15 -15.43 14.33
N ALA A 460 -2.72 -15.50 13.07
CA ALA A 460 -2.25 -16.75 12.49
C ALA A 460 -0.78 -17.01 12.86
N TRP A 461 0.06 -15.99 12.70
CA TRP A 461 1.46 -16.03 13.08
C TRP A 461 2.04 -14.62 13.23
N THR A 462 3.15 -14.51 13.96
CA THR A 462 3.91 -13.29 14.17
C THR A 462 5.41 -13.53 13.97
N ARG A 463 6.13 -12.50 13.53
CA ARG A 463 7.59 -12.52 13.36
C ARG A 463 8.18 -11.20 13.85
N GLY A 464 8.70 -11.19 15.09
CA GLY A 464 9.33 -10.02 15.71
C GLY A 464 10.75 -9.71 15.20
N ASP A 465 11.34 -10.59 14.41
CA ASP A 465 12.67 -10.47 13.82
C ASP A 465 12.68 -9.91 12.39
N VAL A 466 11.52 -9.87 11.73
CA VAL A 466 11.39 -9.38 10.35
C VAL A 466 11.31 -7.86 10.32
N VAL A 467 12.10 -7.27 9.43
CA VAL A 467 12.13 -5.82 9.18
C VAL A 467 11.28 -5.50 7.95
N SER A 468 10.38 -4.53 8.07
CA SER A 468 9.72 -3.87 6.95
C SER A 468 9.89 -2.36 7.11
N VAL A 469 10.52 -1.70 6.16
CA VAL A 469 10.77 -0.27 6.24
C VAL A 469 9.62 0.50 5.60
N SER A 470 9.85 1.34 4.62
CA SER A 470 8.80 2.19 4.02
C SER A 470 8.22 1.64 2.71
N MET A 471 8.87 0.66 2.08
CA MET A 471 8.33 0.00 0.89
C MET A 471 7.13 -0.86 1.26
N VAL A 472 6.01 -0.60 0.62
CA VAL A 472 4.77 -1.34 0.91
C VAL A 472 4.92 -2.81 0.51
N PRO A 473 4.65 -3.76 1.42
CA PRO A 473 4.71 -5.20 1.14
C PRO A 473 3.70 -5.63 0.08
N LEU A 474 3.91 -6.84 -0.44
CA LEU A 474 3.03 -7.43 -1.44
C LEU A 474 2.84 -8.92 -1.17
N ALA A 475 1.59 -9.39 -1.23
CA ALA A 475 1.26 -10.81 -1.20
C ALA A 475 1.12 -11.37 -2.62
N SER A 476 1.56 -12.61 -2.79
CA SER A 476 1.29 -13.40 -4.00
C SER A 476 0.51 -14.66 -3.63
N SER A 477 -0.73 -14.75 -4.09
CA SER A 477 -1.53 -15.98 -3.90
C SER A 477 -0.98 -17.15 -4.73
N GLY A 478 -0.39 -16.88 -5.89
CA GLY A 478 0.25 -17.91 -6.73
C GLY A 478 1.53 -18.49 -6.15
N ALA A 479 2.29 -17.70 -5.37
CA ALA A 479 3.47 -18.15 -4.63
C ALA A 479 3.13 -18.57 -3.19
N ARG A 480 1.92 -18.26 -2.69
CA ARG A 480 1.52 -18.42 -1.29
C ARG A 480 2.52 -17.78 -0.32
N ALA A 481 2.93 -16.55 -0.63
CA ALA A 481 3.93 -15.83 0.13
C ALA A 481 3.62 -14.33 0.19
N VAL A 482 4.13 -13.67 1.23
CA VAL A 482 4.18 -12.22 1.35
C VAL A 482 5.62 -11.76 1.37
N PHE A 483 5.91 -10.65 0.69
CA PHE A 483 7.25 -10.13 0.51
C PHE A 483 7.38 -8.76 1.16
N VAL A 484 8.49 -8.52 1.86
CA VAL A 484 8.81 -7.28 2.56
C VAL A 484 10.21 -6.80 2.18
N ASN A 485 10.40 -5.47 2.05
CA ASN A 485 11.73 -4.88 1.91
C ASN A 485 12.22 -4.39 3.26
N GLY A 486 13.38 -4.87 3.66
CA GLY A 486 13.97 -4.59 4.95
C GLY A 486 15.49 -4.48 4.90
N TYR A 487 16.09 -4.28 6.07
CA TYR A 487 17.54 -4.17 6.24
C TYR A 487 18.02 -5.03 7.40
N SER A 488 19.12 -5.73 7.21
CA SER A 488 19.82 -6.45 8.28
C SER A 488 21.27 -5.99 8.38
N GLU A 489 21.83 -5.97 9.59
CA GLU A 489 23.24 -5.59 9.79
C GLU A 489 24.19 -6.50 9.00
N ARG A 490 23.87 -7.80 8.93
CA ARG A 490 24.71 -8.79 8.26
C ARG A 490 24.72 -8.69 6.74
N ASP A 491 23.52 -8.55 6.15
CA ASP A 491 23.34 -8.71 4.69
C ASP A 491 22.95 -7.41 3.98
N GLY A 492 22.65 -6.32 4.74
CA GLY A 492 22.17 -5.07 4.19
C GLY A 492 20.69 -5.13 3.78
N TRP A 493 20.36 -4.43 2.73
CA TRP A 493 19.02 -4.39 2.15
C TRP A 493 18.63 -5.71 1.50
N GLU A 494 17.38 -6.10 1.68
CA GLU A 494 16.86 -7.32 1.07
C GLU A 494 15.33 -7.25 0.87
N VAL A 495 14.83 -8.13 0.02
CA VAL A 495 13.41 -8.51 -0.03
C VAL A 495 13.29 -9.91 0.53
N THR A 496 12.58 -10.04 1.64
CA THR A 496 12.31 -11.33 2.32
C THR A 496 10.92 -11.81 1.95
N GLY A 497 10.81 -13.04 1.46
CA GLY A 497 9.55 -13.76 1.25
C GLY A 497 9.23 -14.65 2.44
N LEU A 498 8.03 -14.50 2.99
CA LEU A 498 7.49 -15.29 4.09
C LEU A 498 6.35 -16.15 3.58
N ASP A 499 6.34 -17.43 3.91
CA ASP A 499 5.20 -18.32 3.62
C ASP A 499 3.91 -17.74 4.21
N TRP A 500 2.88 -17.68 3.39
CA TRP A 500 1.62 -17.04 3.78
C TRP A 500 0.93 -17.74 4.95
N GLU A 501 1.05 -19.07 5.06
CA GLU A 501 0.36 -19.82 6.11
C GLU A 501 1.15 -19.91 7.41
N THR A 502 2.47 -20.01 7.32
CA THR A 502 3.32 -20.30 8.48
C THR A 502 4.20 -19.16 8.96
N GLY A 503 4.40 -18.12 8.12
CA GLY A 503 5.34 -17.02 8.40
C GLY A 503 6.82 -17.42 8.31
N THR A 504 7.14 -18.65 7.89
CA THR A 504 8.53 -19.07 7.71
C THR A 504 9.17 -18.35 6.51
N THR A 505 10.45 -18.02 6.62
CA THR A 505 11.19 -17.42 5.50
C THR A 505 11.40 -18.45 4.40
N VAL A 506 10.87 -18.18 3.20
CA VAL A 506 10.93 -19.08 2.03
C VAL A 506 11.81 -18.55 0.91
N SER A 507 12.13 -17.24 0.92
CA SER A 507 13.05 -16.65 -0.04
C SER A 507 13.72 -15.40 0.52
N ARG A 508 14.89 -15.05 -0.02
CA ARG A 508 15.56 -13.78 0.25
C ARG A 508 16.27 -13.29 -1.01
N THR A 509 15.97 -12.07 -1.45
CA THR A 509 16.74 -11.39 -2.49
C THR A 509 17.57 -10.31 -1.82
N ILE A 510 18.87 -10.56 -1.69
CA ILE A 510 19.82 -9.76 -0.91
C ILE A 510 20.55 -8.78 -1.84
N PHE A 511 20.47 -7.48 -1.54
CA PHE A 511 21.06 -6.40 -2.33
C PHE A 511 22.36 -5.86 -1.75
N GLY A 512 22.68 -6.16 -0.47
CA GLY A 512 23.83 -5.60 0.22
C GLY A 512 23.55 -4.24 0.87
N HIS A 513 24.62 -3.57 1.31
CA HIS A 513 24.50 -2.37 2.17
C HIS A 513 24.25 -1.06 1.41
N ASN A 514 24.33 -1.06 0.07
CA ASN A 514 24.08 0.13 -0.74
C ASN A 514 22.59 0.49 -0.73
N ASN A 515 22.28 1.79 -0.57
CA ASN A 515 20.90 2.29 -0.54
C ASN A 515 20.14 2.15 -1.88
N LYS A 516 20.74 1.63 -2.93
CA LYS A 516 20.00 1.14 -4.12
C LYS A 516 19.01 0.03 -3.76
N GLY A 517 19.26 -0.74 -2.70
CA GLY A 517 18.34 -1.74 -2.16
C GLY A 517 17.20 -1.18 -1.31
N ASN A 518 17.17 0.13 -1.10
CA ASN A 518 16.08 0.82 -0.39
C ASN A 518 14.93 1.16 -1.35
N GLY A 519 13.77 0.61 -1.09
CA GLY A 519 12.56 0.87 -1.86
C GLY A 519 11.70 2.00 -1.27
N ALA A 520 12.34 3.08 -0.80
CA ALA A 520 11.70 4.19 -0.08
C ALA A 520 10.37 4.64 -0.69
N TYR A 521 9.29 4.49 0.06
CA TYR A 521 7.90 4.86 -0.29
C TYR A 521 7.35 4.22 -1.57
N ALA A 522 8.08 3.28 -2.18
CA ALA A 522 7.59 2.53 -3.33
C ALA A 522 6.66 1.37 -2.90
N ILE A 523 6.07 0.73 -3.88
CA ILE A 523 5.31 -0.50 -3.71
C ILE A 523 6.13 -1.63 -4.29
N LEU A 524 6.28 -2.73 -3.55
CA LEU A 524 6.91 -3.93 -4.05
C LEU A 524 6.06 -4.53 -5.16
N GLN A 525 6.68 -4.92 -6.26
CA GLN A 525 5.99 -5.45 -7.42
C GLN A 525 6.71 -6.67 -8.00
N PHE A 526 5.95 -7.55 -8.63
CA PHE A 526 6.47 -8.67 -9.42
C PHE A 526 5.74 -8.72 -10.76
N LEU A 527 6.45 -9.19 -11.76
CA LEU A 527 5.90 -9.39 -13.09
C LEU A 527 5.20 -10.75 -13.20
N GLU A 528 4.38 -10.92 -14.20
CA GLU A 528 3.66 -12.17 -14.45
C GLU A 528 4.58 -13.37 -14.71
N ASP A 529 5.77 -13.11 -15.28
CA ASP A 529 6.82 -14.12 -15.51
C ASP A 529 7.63 -14.46 -14.24
N GLY A 530 7.31 -13.86 -13.09
CA GLY A 530 7.93 -14.13 -11.80
C GLY A 530 9.10 -13.21 -11.47
N ASP A 531 9.62 -12.41 -12.39
CA ASP A 531 10.69 -11.46 -12.10
C ASP A 531 10.23 -10.37 -11.12
N MET A 532 11.14 -9.93 -10.24
CA MET A 532 10.85 -8.80 -9.35
C MET A 532 11.01 -7.47 -10.09
N LEU A 533 10.02 -6.60 -9.96
CA LEU A 533 10.08 -5.22 -10.37
C LEU A 533 10.37 -4.36 -9.13
N PHE A 534 11.64 -4.07 -8.92
CA PHE A 534 12.10 -3.38 -7.71
C PHE A 534 12.19 -1.87 -7.94
N ASN A 535 11.27 -1.14 -7.34
CA ASN A 535 11.19 0.31 -7.40
C ASN A 535 12.10 0.94 -6.33
N SER A 536 13.38 1.00 -6.61
CA SER A 536 14.36 1.70 -5.78
C SER A 536 14.20 3.23 -5.86
N VAL A 537 14.87 3.95 -4.98
CA VAL A 537 14.99 5.43 -5.03
C VAL A 537 15.43 5.94 -6.41
N ILE A 538 16.18 5.14 -7.16
CA ILE A 538 16.65 5.45 -8.53
C ILE A 538 16.17 4.45 -9.58
N GLY A 539 15.26 3.52 -9.21
CA GLY A 539 14.76 2.47 -10.12
C GLY A 539 13.72 2.95 -11.10
N PRO A 540 12.96 2.03 -11.74
CA PRO A 540 12.88 0.60 -11.38
C PRO A 540 14.02 -0.26 -11.92
N TYR A 541 14.22 -1.40 -11.25
CA TYR A 541 15.05 -2.52 -11.71
C TYR A 541 14.16 -3.72 -12.02
N ARG A 542 14.41 -4.41 -13.12
CA ARG A 542 13.89 -5.75 -13.34
C ARG A 542 14.93 -6.75 -12.85
N ILE A 543 14.58 -7.55 -11.84
CA ILE A 543 15.46 -8.51 -11.18
C ILE A 543 14.97 -9.92 -11.49
N PRO A 544 15.72 -10.71 -12.25
CA PRO A 544 15.38 -12.12 -12.50
C PRO A 544 15.41 -12.92 -11.19
N LEU A 545 14.40 -13.78 -11.01
CA LEU A 545 14.26 -14.68 -9.86
C LEU A 545 14.32 -16.17 -10.30
N GLU A 546 15.01 -16.49 -11.39
CA GLU A 546 15.15 -17.84 -11.95
C GLU A 546 15.97 -18.81 -11.08
#